data_dc0c2b37b7af1f03dadf8344a9eaeba3
#
_entry.id   dc0c2b37b7af1f03dadf8344a9eaeba3
#
_cell.length_a   1.000
_cell.length_b   1.000
_cell.length_c   1.000
_cell.angle_alpha   90.00
_cell.angle_beta   90.00
_cell.angle_gamma   90.00
#
_symmetry.space_group_name_H-M   'P 1'
#
loop_
_entity.id
_entity.type
_entity.pdbx_description
1 polymer ?
#
loop_
_entity_poly.entity_id
_entity_poly.type
_entity_poly.pdbx_seq_one_letter_code
_entity_poly.pdbx_strand_id
1 'polypeptide(L)'
;MNLRLSSKQIQTFAVLFCMIVMNISLSARADNSPLLIKDLGEGHCLVRVNTNQKYLLLPVEDASPDVRISMIVNNKEVKNFDVRLAIHKVDYFVPVDLSDYSGKLISFKFKMNSNDPVRVNLSPDNTACCKEMKLSDTFDTSNREKFRPTYHFSPLYGWMN
;
A
#
# COMPACT_ATOMS: atom_id res chain seq x y z
N MET A 1 37.64 -45.65 -11.92
CA MET A 1 38.69 -44.68 -11.52
C MET A 1 38.15 -43.94 -10.31
N ASN A 2 38.44 -44.44 -9.08
CA ASN A 2 37.89 -43.89 -7.85
C ASN A 2 38.83 -42.80 -7.31
N LEU A 3 38.43 -41.53 -7.47
CA LEU A 3 39.13 -40.40 -6.89
C LEU A 3 38.89 -40.37 -5.37
N ARG A 4 39.84 -40.86 -4.59
CA ARG A 4 39.86 -40.65 -3.12
C ARG A 4 40.39 -39.23 -2.87
N LEU A 5 39.49 -38.33 -2.51
CA LEU A 5 39.87 -37.02 -1.99
C LEU A 5 40.55 -37.15 -0.63
N SER A 6 41.69 -36.47 -0.46
CA SER A 6 42.41 -36.40 0.80
C SER A 6 41.58 -35.72 1.89
N SER A 7 41.73 -36.16 3.15
CA SER A 7 41.00 -35.56 4.30
C SER A 7 41.17 -34.02 4.42
N LYS A 8 42.33 -33.51 4.01
CA LYS A 8 42.58 -32.05 3.93
C LYS A 8 41.74 -31.37 2.89
N GLN A 9 41.51 -32.00 1.73
CA GLN A 9 40.64 -31.42 0.66
C GLN A 9 39.18 -31.39 1.08
N ILE A 10 38.72 -32.43 1.82
CA ILE A 10 37.35 -32.49 2.34
C ILE A 10 37.11 -31.36 3.37
N GLN A 11 38.11 -31.13 4.26
CA GLN A 11 38.01 -30.03 5.24
C GLN A 11 37.99 -28.64 4.57
N THR A 12 38.79 -28.44 3.53
CA THR A 12 38.81 -27.17 2.81
C THR A 12 37.49 -26.91 2.07
N PHE A 13 36.88 -27.93 1.46
CA PHE A 13 35.57 -27.84 0.83
C PHE A 13 34.46 -27.59 1.85
N ALA A 14 34.51 -28.22 3.03
CA ALA A 14 33.51 -27.99 4.08
C ALA A 14 33.56 -26.55 4.64
N VAL A 15 34.78 -26.01 4.83
CA VAL A 15 34.96 -24.62 5.29
C VAL A 15 34.49 -23.63 4.22
N LEU A 16 34.81 -23.88 2.95
CA LEU A 16 34.38 -23.03 1.84
C LEU A 16 32.86 -23.07 1.67
N PHE A 17 32.23 -24.23 1.81
CA PHE A 17 30.78 -24.38 1.76
C PHE A 17 30.08 -23.68 2.93
N CYS A 18 30.63 -23.78 4.16
CA CYS A 18 30.13 -23.02 5.31
C CYS A 18 30.23 -21.51 5.13
N MET A 19 31.31 -21.00 4.53
CA MET A 19 31.46 -19.56 4.25
C MET A 19 30.47 -19.08 3.18
N ILE A 20 30.13 -19.89 2.19
CA ILE A 20 29.13 -19.57 1.18
C ILE A 20 27.73 -19.56 1.80
N VAL A 21 27.42 -20.50 2.70
CA VAL A 21 26.10 -20.56 3.37
C VAL A 21 25.92 -19.41 4.37
N MET A 22 26.99 -18.95 5.04
CA MET A 22 26.92 -17.81 5.97
C MET A 22 26.70 -16.45 5.28
N ASN A 23 26.99 -16.32 3.98
CA ASN A 23 26.73 -15.08 3.26
C ASN A 23 25.32 -14.97 2.67
N ILE A 24 24.48 -16.01 2.81
CA ILE A 24 23.04 -15.92 2.50
C ILE A 24 22.26 -15.63 3.79
N SER A 25 22.80 -14.78 4.65
CA SER A 25 21.95 -14.00 5.53
C SER A 25 21.27 -12.96 4.65
N LEU A 26 20.26 -13.40 3.91
CA LEU A 26 19.29 -12.53 3.31
C LEU A 26 18.65 -11.79 4.49
N SER A 27 19.23 -10.64 4.83
CA SER A 27 18.59 -9.67 5.70
C SER A 27 17.32 -9.25 5.00
N ALA A 28 16.27 -10.03 5.18
CA ALA A 28 14.92 -9.54 5.05
C ALA A 28 14.80 -8.48 6.15
N ARG A 29 15.32 -7.29 5.86
CA ARG A 29 15.10 -6.09 6.64
C ARG A 29 13.59 -5.95 6.65
N ALA A 30 12.97 -6.34 7.76
CA ALA A 30 11.57 -6.07 7.97
C ALA A 30 11.43 -4.56 7.81
N ASP A 31 10.83 -4.14 6.72
CA ASP A 31 10.55 -2.75 6.46
C ASP A 31 9.45 -2.35 7.45
N ASN A 32 9.90 -1.82 8.61
CA ASN A 32 9.03 -1.38 9.71
C ASN A 32 8.38 -0.03 9.39
N SER A 33 8.36 0.37 8.12
CA SER A 33 7.61 1.55 7.71
C SER A 33 6.13 1.38 8.09
N PRO A 34 5.51 2.37 8.75
CA PRO A 34 4.10 2.32 9.11
C PRO A 34 3.18 2.25 7.89
N LEU A 35 3.66 2.68 6.73
CA LEU A 35 3.00 2.63 5.44
C LEU A 35 3.96 2.06 4.40
N LEU A 36 3.62 0.91 3.84
CA LEU A 36 4.39 0.22 2.80
C LEU A 36 3.53 0.01 1.57
N ILE A 37 3.97 0.50 0.43
CA ILE A 37 3.30 0.34 -0.86
C ILE A 37 4.12 -0.61 -1.71
N LYS A 38 3.46 -1.65 -2.25
CA LYS A 38 4.06 -2.64 -3.14
C LYS A 38 3.35 -2.67 -4.48
N ASP A 39 4.13 -2.63 -5.54
CA ASP A 39 3.68 -2.97 -6.88
C ASP A 39 3.54 -4.50 -7.01
N LEU A 40 2.39 -4.95 -7.49
CA LEU A 40 2.13 -6.35 -7.80
C LEU A 40 2.11 -6.61 -9.31
N GLY A 41 2.40 -5.59 -10.12
CA GLY A 41 2.36 -5.62 -11.58
C GLY A 41 0.96 -5.38 -12.16
N GLU A 42 0.91 -5.04 -13.45
CA GLU A 42 -0.33 -4.81 -14.20
C GLU A 42 -1.30 -3.78 -13.55
N GLY A 43 -0.76 -2.78 -12.85
CA GLY A 43 -1.52 -1.77 -12.12
C GLY A 43 -2.07 -2.24 -10.77
N HIS A 44 -1.82 -3.49 -10.38
CA HIS A 44 -2.22 -3.98 -9.05
C HIS A 44 -1.29 -3.46 -7.96
N CYS A 45 -1.87 -2.89 -6.92
CA CYS A 45 -1.17 -2.34 -5.77
C CYS A 45 -1.62 -2.99 -4.48
N LEU A 46 -0.65 -3.17 -3.58
CA LEU A 46 -0.87 -3.59 -2.20
C LEU A 46 -0.28 -2.54 -1.27
N VAL A 47 -1.14 -1.91 -0.48
CA VAL A 47 -0.73 -0.98 0.58
C VAL A 47 -0.87 -1.69 1.92
N ARG A 48 0.23 -1.77 2.68
CA ARG A 48 0.22 -2.30 4.05
C ARG A 48 0.37 -1.15 5.03
N VAL A 49 -0.48 -1.16 6.03
CA VAL A 49 -0.51 -0.17 7.09
C VAL A 49 -0.39 -0.88 8.43
N ASN A 50 0.59 -0.45 9.24
CA ASN A 50 0.76 -0.86 10.63
C ASN A 50 0.98 0.39 11.46
N THR A 51 -0.09 0.92 12.04
CA THR A 51 -0.06 2.23 12.70
C THR A 51 -1.08 2.34 13.80
N ASN A 52 -0.86 3.29 14.72
CA ASN A 52 -1.82 3.77 15.68
C ASN A 52 -2.50 5.08 15.25
N GLN A 53 -2.13 5.64 14.10
CA GLN A 53 -2.76 6.84 13.55
C GLN A 53 -4.19 6.53 13.10
N LYS A 54 -5.07 7.52 13.21
CA LYS A 54 -6.51 7.34 13.03
C LYS A 54 -6.91 7.18 11.57
N TYR A 55 -6.19 7.81 10.66
CA TYR A 55 -6.62 7.91 9.26
C TYR A 55 -5.51 7.54 8.28
N LEU A 56 -5.91 6.82 7.23
CA LEU A 56 -5.17 6.77 5.98
C LEU A 56 -5.79 7.80 5.04
N LEU A 57 -5.02 8.78 4.60
CA LEU A 57 -5.46 9.81 3.66
C LEU A 57 -5.18 9.35 2.24
N LEU A 58 -6.24 9.10 1.49
CA LEU A 58 -6.20 8.69 0.09
C LEU A 58 -6.22 9.92 -0.81
N PRO A 59 -5.20 10.14 -1.65
CA PRO A 59 -5.19 11.22 -2.62
C PRO A 59 -6.18 10.95 -3.76
N VAL A 60 -7.02 11.92 -4.05
CA VAL A 60 -8.11 11.83 -5.04
C VAL A 60 -7.88 12.82 -6.17
N GLU A 61 -8.21 12.39 -7.39
CA GLU A 61 -8.29 13.23 -8.59
C GLU A 61 -9.66 13.04 -9.23
N ASP A 62 -10.45 14.12 -9.33
CA ASP A 62 -11.84 14.06 -9.81
C ASP A 62 -11.99 13.52 -11.24
N ALA A 63 -10.96 13.72 -12.07
CA ALA A 63 -10.94 13.23 -13.45
C ALA A 63 -10.53 11.75 -13.58
N SER A 64 -10.02 11.13 -12.51
CA SER A 64 -9.60 9.73 -12.54
C SER A 64 -10.78 8.77 -12.55
N PRO A 65 -10.61 7.55 -13.11
CA PRO A 65 -11.62 6.51 -13.04
C PRO A 65 -11.80 5.99 -11.61
N ASP A 66 -12.99 5.46 -11.33
CA ASP A 66 -13.27 4.80 -10.06
C ASP A 66 -12.41 3.53 -9.91
N VAL A 67 -11.85 3.37 -8.73
CA VAL A 67 -11.02 2.22 -8.34
C VAL A 67 -11.66 1.55 -7.13
N ARG A 68 -11.93 0.25 -7.24
CA ARG A 68 -12.40 -0.57 -6.13
C ARG A 68 -11.24 -0.90 -5.21
N ILE A 69 -11.37 -0.52 -3.93
CA ILE A 69 -10.40 -0.84 -2.87
C ILE A 69 -11.00 -1.88 -1.94
N SER A 70 -10.26 -2.97 -1.72
CA SER A 70 -10.57 -3.97 -0.69
C SER A 70 -9.67 -3.75 0.53
N MET A 71 -10.28 -3.51 1.68
CA MET A 71 -9.62 -3.42 2.97
C MET A 71 -9.63 -4.77 3.67
N ILE A 72 -8.46 -5.27 4.02
CA ILE A 72 -8.23 -6.60 4.58
C ILE A 72 -7.54 -6.46 5.94
N VAL A 73 -8.10 -7.07 6.97
CA VAL A 73 -7.53 -7.13 8.32
C VAL A 73 -7.47 -8.60 8.75
N ASN A 74 -6.31 -9.05 9.24
CA ASN A 74 -6.12 -10.45 9.64
C ASN A 74 -6.55 -11.46 8.55
N ASN A 75 -6.19 -11.21 7.30
CA ASN A 75 -6.53 -12.00 6.11
C ASN A 75 -8.03 -12.08 5.79
N LYS A 76 -8.86 -11.30 6.47
CA LYS A 76 -10.29 -11.21 6.17
C LYS A 76 -10.62 -9.86 5.56
N GLU A 77 -11.32 -9.85 4.43
CA GLU A 77 -11.86 -8.63 3.85
C GLU A 77 -12.95 -8.07 4.78
N VAL A 78 -12.79 -6.83 5.21
CA VAL A 78 -13.69 -6.19 6.18
C VAL A 78 -14.50 -5.06 5.55
N LYS A 79 -14.01 -4.47 4.46
CA LYS A 79 -14.66 -3.34 3.81
C LYS A 79 -14.23 -3.24 2.34
N ASN A 80 -15.18 -2.87 1.48
CA ASN A 80 -14.95 -2.49 0.09
C ASN A 80 -15.54 -1.11 -0.17
N PHE A 81 -14.86 -0.30 -0.96
CA PHE A 81 -15.35 1.00 -1.37
C PHE A 81 -14.70 1.43 -2.69
N ASP A 82 -15.36 2.33 -3.39
CA ASP A 82 -14.86 2.90 -4.63
C ASP A 82 -14.32 4.32 -4.39
N VAL A 83 -13.22 4.67 -5.04
CA VAL A 83 -12.59 5.99 -4.94
C VAL A 83 -11.83 6.31 -6.22
N ARG A 84 -11.79 7.58 -6.61
CA ARG A 84 -11.01 8.08 -7.74
C ARG A 84 -9.59 8.40 -7.31
N LEU A 85 -8.74 7.39 -7.27
CA LEU A 85 -7.35 7.59 -6.85
C LEU A 85 -6.60 8.48 -7.84
N ALA A 86 -5.79 9.39 -7.28
CA ALA A 86 -5.02 10.34 -8.06
C ALA A 86 -3.95 9.66 -8.92
N ILE A 87 -4.00 9.84 -10.23
CA ILE A 87 -3.02 9.34 -11.19
C ILE A 87 -1.95 10.41 -11.45
N HIS A 88 -2.38 11.62 -11.82
CA HIS A 88 -1.48 12.70 -12.25
C HIS A 88 -1.32 13.79 -11.19
N LYS A 89 -2.42 14.21 -10.57
CA LYS A 89 -2.46 15.30 -9.59
C LYS A 89 -3.40 14.96 -8.45
N VAL A 90 -3.18 15.59 -7.31
CA VAL A 90 -4.08 15.46 -6.15
C VAL A 90 -4.98 16.68 -6.09
N ASP A 91 -6.30 16.47 -6.20
CA ASP A 91 -7.27 17.53 -6.02
C ASP A 91 -7.65 17.68 -4.53
N TYR A 92 -7.83 16.58 -3.81
CA TYR A 92 -8.07 16.54 -2.36
C TYR A 92 -7.75 15.18 -1.75
N PHE A 93 -7.88 15.06 -0.43
CA PHE A 93 -7.66 13.81 0.30
C PHE A 93 -8.95 13.31 0.93
N VAL A 94 -9.19 11.99 0.84
CA VAL A 94 -10.29 11.30 1.50
C VAL A 94 -9.76 10.47 2.66
N PRO A 95 -10.25 10.67 3.90
CA PRO A 95 -9.81 9.90 5.05
C PRO A 95 -10.50 8.53 5.10
N VAL A 96 -9.72 7.48 5.26
CA VAL A 96 -10.19 6.16 5.67
C VAL A 96 -9.96 6.00 7.15
N ASP A 97 -11.02 5.83 7.91
CA ASP A 97 -10.93 5.66 9.37
C ASP A 97 -10.36 4.28 9.72
N LEU A 98 -9.28 4.28 10.48
CA LEU A 98 -8.55 3.10 10.95
C LEU A 98 -8.70 2.88 12.47
N SER A 99 -9.48 3.71 13.17
CA SER A 99 -9.54 3.72 14.65
C SER A 99 -9.90 2.36 15.24
N ASP A 100 -10.80 1.60 14.59
CA ASP A 100 -11.22 0.26 15.02
C ASP A 100 -10.13 -0.83 14.82
N TYR A 101 -9.05 -0.48 14.13
CA TYR A 101 -7.99 -1.40 13.71
C TYR A 101 -6.63 -0.99 14.24
N SER A 102 -6.56 -0.09 15.22
CA SER A 102 -5.31 0.37 15.82
C SER A 102 -4.43 -0.81 16.25
N GLY A 103 -3.15 -0.75 15.89
CA GLY A 103 -2.15 -1.79 16.18
C GLY A 103 -2.32 -3.10 15.40
N LYS A 104 -3.27 -3.19 14.46
CA LYS A 104 -3.44 -4.34 13.57
C LYS A 104 -2.77 -4.08 12.23
N LEU A 105 -2.30 -5.15 11.57
CA LEU A 105 -1.84 -5.07 10.20
C LEU A 105 -3.05 -4.98 9.27
N ILE A 106 -3.16 -3.86 8.58
CA ILE A 106 -4.20 -3.59 7.59
C ILE A 106 -3.58 -3.67 6.20
N SER A 107 -4.28 -4.26 5.26
CA SER A 107 -3.86 -4.30 3.85
C SER A 107 -4.97 -3.74 2.97
N PHE A 108 -4.60 -2.86 2.04
CA PHE A 108 -5.49 -2.36 1.01
C PHE A 108 -5.03 -2.92 -0.33
N LYS A 109 -5.94 -3.55 -1.06
CA LYS A 109 -5.69 -4.06 -2.42
C LYS A 109 -6.55 -3.31 -3.41
N PHE A 110 -5.96 -2.88 -4.50
CA PHE A 110 -6.67 -2.24 -5.60
C PHE A 110 -5.93 -2.41 -6.92
N LYS A 111 -6.65 -2.21 -8.00
CA LYS A 111 -6.09 -2.15 -9.35
C LYS A 111 -6.32 -0.76 -9.90
N MET A 112 -5.25 -0.09 -10.26
CA MET A 112 -5.34 1.21 -10.94
C MET A 112 -5.77 1.01 -12.38
N ASN A 113 -6.77 1.78 -12.80
CA ASN A 113 -7.25 1.81 -14.17
C ASN A 113 -6.93 3.18 -14.79
N SER A 114 -6.61 3.23 -16.07
CA SER A 114 -6.50 4.47 -16.82
C SER A 114 -7.63 4.56 -17.82
N ASN A 115 -8.23 5.75 -17.93
CA ASN A 115 -9.16 6.06 -19.02
C ASN A 115 -8.42 6.44 -20.32
N ASP A 116 -7.09 6.57 -20.27
CA ASP A 116 -6.29 6.90 -21.41
C ASP A 116 -6.16 5.68 -22.35
N PRO A 117 -6.54 5.80 -23.65
CA PRO A 117 -6.37 4.74 -24.63
C PRO A 117 -4.89 4.41 -24.91
N VAL A 118 -3.98 5.32 -24.62
CA VAL A 118 -2.55 5.01 -24.57
C VAL A 118 -2.30 4.23 -23.27
N ARG A 119 -1.97 2.97 -23.38
CA ARG A 119 -1.64 2.08 -22.26
C ARG A 119 -0.53 2.70 -21.40
N VAL A 120 -0.90 3.56 -20.49
CA VAL A 120 0.02 4.03 -19.46
C VAL A 120 0.23 2.84 -18.54
N ASN A 121 1.47 2.39 -18.45
CA ASN A 121 1.86 1.36 -17.48
C ASN A 121 1.80 2.00 -16.07
N LEU A 122 0.61 1.91 -15.46
CA LEU A 122 0.41 2.48 -14.13
C LEU A 122 1.13 1.62 -13.10
N SER A 123 2.04 2.23 -12.39
CA SER A 123 2.74 1.63 -11.25
C SER A 123 2.73 2.58 -10.07
N PRO A 124 2.95 2.10 -8.83
CA PRO A 124 3.07 2.96 -7.66
C PRO A 124 4.07 4.10 -7.83
N ASP A 125 5.17 3.84 -8.55
CA ASP A 125 6.25 4.82 -8.72
C ASP A 125 5.88 6.00 -9.62
N ASN A 126 4.91 5.82 -10.53
CA ASN A 126 4.52 6.86 -11.50
C ASN A 126 3.16 7.49 -11.22
N THR A 127 2.48 7.11 -10.13
CA THR A 127 1.15 7.63 -9.78
C THR A 127 1.18 8.56 -8.58
N ALA A 128 0.42 9.64 -8.64
CA ALA A 128 0.34 10.62 -7.55
C ALA A 128 -0.24 9.99 -6.27
N CYS A 129 -1.19 9.06 -6.38
CA CYS A 129 -1.82 8.42 -5.21
C CYS A 129 -0.80 7.68 -4.34
N CYS A 130 0.13 6.95 -4.93
CA CYS A 130 1.10 6.19 -4.16
C CYS A 130 2.20 7.08 -3.56
N LYS A 131 2.53 8.21 -4.21
CA LYS A 131 3.51 9.16 -3.70
C LYS A 131 2.98 10.03 -2.55
N GLU A 132 1.70 10.40 -2.63
CA GLU A 132 1.07 11.38 -1.73
C GLU A 132 0.21 10.72 -0.63
N MET A 133 0.01 9.39 -0.70
CA MET A 133 -0.72 8.66 0.35
C MET A 133 0.00 8.79 1.68
N LYS A 134 -0.72 9.12 2.75
CA LYS A 134 -0.12 9.37 4.06
C LYS A 134 -1.03 8.99 5.20
N LEU A 135 -0.41 8.75 6.35
CA LEU A 135 -1.08 8.51 7.62
C LEU A 135 -1.22 9.82 8.39
N SER A 136 -2.31 9.99 9.14
CA SER A 136 -2.56 11.19 9.92
C SER A 136 -3.54 10.92 11.08
N ASP A 137 -3.46 11.71 12.14
CA ASP A 137 -4.47 11.74 13.21
C ASP A 137 -5.58 12.76 12.96
N THR A 138 -5.39 13.61 11.96
CA THR A 138 -6.32 14.66 11.56
C THR A 138 -6.47 14.70 10.05
N PHE A 139 -7.56 15.27 9.56
CA PHE A 139 -7.74 15.58 8.15
C PHE A 139 -8.37 16.95 7.98
N ASP A 140 -8.14 17.54 6.81
CA ASP A 140 -8.66 18.87 6.49
C ASP A 140 -10.18 18.86 6.34
N THR A 141 -10.85 19.69 7.13
CA THR A 141 -12.30 19.91 7.09
C THR A 141 -12.67 21.33 6.66
N SER A 142 -11.69 22.10 6.19
CA SER A 142 -11.89 23.53 5.84
C SER A 142 -12.84 23.73 4.67
N ASN A 143 -12.95 22.76 3.76
CA ASN A 143 -13.85 22.76 2.62
C ASN A 143 -15.31 22.40 2.99
N ARG A 144 -15.63 22.26 4.28
CA ARG A 144 -17.02 22.11 4.72
C ARG A 144 -17.77 23.37 4.39
N GLU A 145 -18.82 23.25 3.58
CA GLU A 145 -19.72 24.35 3.30
C GLU A 145 -20.27 24.94 4.62
N LYS A 146 -20.15 26.23 4.78
CA LYS A 146 -20.54 26.98 6.00
C LYS A 146 -21.98 26.72 6.44
N PHE A 147 -22.85 26.32 5.52
CA PHE A 147 -24.28 26.11 5.73
C PHE A 147 -24.71 24.64 5.67
N ARG A 148 -23.76 23.70 5.68
CA ARG A 148 -24.07 22.27 5.65
C ARG A 148 -24.75 21.87 6.96
N PRO A 149 -25.99 21.32 6.92
CA PRO A 149 -26.70 20.93 8.12
C PRO A 149 -25.92 19.85 8.87
N THR A 150 -25.73 20.01 10.16
CA THR A 150 -24.98 19.04 11.00
C THR A 150 -25.79 17.79 11.35
N TYR A 151 -27.10 17.80 11.11
CA TYR A 151 -28.05 16.73 11.46
C TYR A 151 -28.56 15.91 10.29
N HIS A 152 -28.13 16.21 9.06
CA HIS A 152 -28.42 15.38 7.88
C HIS A 152 -27.23 14.50 7.51
N PHE A 153 -27.50 13.31 7.00
CA PHE A 153 -26.51 12.47 6.36
C PHE A 153 -25.98 13.16 5.10
N SER A 154 -25.05 14.06 5.29
CA SER A 154 -24.30 14.64 4.18
C SER A 154 -22.98 13.91 4.10
N PRO A 155 -22.69 13.15 3.04
CA PRO A 155 -21.38 12.54 2.87
C PRO A 155 -20.33 13.65 2.92
N LEU A 156 -19.24 13.42 3.64
CA LEU A 156 -18.17 14.38 3.76
C LEU A 156 -17.50 14.59 2.39
N TYR A 157 -17.49 13.52 1.60
CA TYR A 157 -16.92 13.42 0.26
C TYR A 157 -17.84 12.58 -0.64
N GLY A 158 -18.04 13.04 -1.87
CA GLY A 158 -18.81 12.33 -2.89
C GLY A 158 -20.33 12.37 -2.71
N TRP A 159 -21.04 11.73 -3.63
CA TRP A 159 -22.47 11.57 -3.63
C TRP A 159 -22.84 10.23 -3.01
N MET A 160 -23.91 10.20 -2.23
CA MET A 160 -24.55 8.94 -1.87
C MET A 160 -25.42 8.50 -3.05
N ASN A 161 -25.09 7.35 -3.62
CA ASN A 161 -25.95 6.61 -4.54
C ASN A 161 -26.83 5.65 -3.76
#